data_e6cf3936dfc0ffdef3085274ec3e0bb3
#
_entry.id   e6cf3936dfc0ffdef3085274ec3e0bb3
#
_cell.length_a   1.000
_cell.length_b   1.000
_cell.length_c   1.000
_cell.angle_alpha   90.00
_cell.angle_beta   90.00
_cell.angle_gamma   90.00
#
_symmetry.space_group_name_H-M   'P 1'
#
loop_
_entity.id
_entity.type
_entity.pdbx_description
1 polymer ?
#
loop_
_entity_poly.entity_id
_entity_poly.type
_entity_poly.pdbx_seq_one_letter_code
_entity_poly.pdbx_strand_id
1 'polypeptide(L)'
;MRRSAVSGWLGVGVVALAVGCSSGAQLSEAAQRGRSIYLSVCIACHNQDPALDGAVGPAIAGASRELLEARVLHAGYPPGYQPKRSSSAMPAFPQLAGQIDDLHAFLTECCPAR
;
A
#
# COMPACT_ATOMS: atom_id res chain seq x y z
N MET A 1 66.92 -13.52 -39.23
CA MET A 1 66.09 -14.06 -38.14
C MET A 1 65.18 -12.94 -37.64
N ARG A 2 63.94 -12.98 -38.00
CA ARG A 2 62.93 -11.99 -37.56
C ARG A 2 61.89 -12.73 -36.76
N ARG A 3 61.79 -12.36 -35.46
CA ARG A 3 60.74 -12.86 -34.57
C ARG A 3 59.56 -11.85 -34.62
N SER A 4 58.48 -12.28 -35.20
CA SER A 4 57.24 -11.52 -35.17
C SER A 4 56.53 -11.78 -33.86
N ALA A 5 56.38 -10.75 -33.03
CA ALA A 5 55.54 -10.79 -31.85
C ALA A 5 54.07 -10.52 -32.25
N VAL A 6 53.24 -11.50 -32.00
CA VAL A 6 51.80 -11.35 -32.15
C VAL A 6 51.20 -10.88 -30.82
N SER A 7 50.82 -9.60 -30.75
CA SER A 7 50.12 -9.08 -29.61
C SER A 7 48.62 -9.47 -29.70
N GLY A 8 48.25 -10.44 -28.87
CA GLY A 8 46.85 -10.79 -28.70
C GLY A 8 46.18 -9.78 -27.77
N TRP A 9 45.20 -9.05 -28.31
CA TRP A 9 44.30 -8.22 -27.50
C TRP A 9 43.18 -9.09 -27.01
N LEU A 10 43.18 -9.41 -25.74
CA LEU A 10 42.06 -10.01 -25.04
C LEU A 10 41.05 -8.91 -24.72
N GLY A 11 40.02 -8.79 -25.53
CA GLY A 11 38.87 -7.94 -25.25
C GLY A 11 38.07 -8.53 -24.09
N VAL A 12 38.17 -7.89 -22.93
CA VAL A 12 37.27 -8.18 -21.80
C VAL A 12 35.91 -7.56 -22.09
N GLY A 13 34.99 -8.38 -22.58
CA GLY A 13 33.60 -7.98 -22.73
C GLY A 13 32.95 -7.81 -21.35
N VAL A 14 32.70 -6.58 -20.97
CA VAL A 14 31.86 -6.26 -19.80
C VAL A 14 30.41 -6.56 -20.17
N VAL A 15 29.90 -7.69 -19.72
CA VAL A 15 28.47 -7.99 -19.78
C VAL A 15 27.80 -7.17 -18.70
N ALA A 16 27.20 -6.05 -19.09
CA ALA A 16 26.31 -5.29 -18.21
C ALA A 16 25.03 -6.12 -17.99
N LEU A 17 24.94 -6.78 -16.84
CA LEU A 17 23.70 -7.37 -16.38
C LEU A 17 22.74 -6.23 -16.03
N ALA A 18 21.85 -5.90 -16.94
CA ALA A 18 20.70 -5.05 -16.65
C ALA A 18 19.80 -5.81 -15.65
N VAL A 19 19.93 -5.50 -14.37
CA VAL A 19 18.96 -5.91 -13.37
C VAL A 19 17.68 -5.18 -13.67
N GLY A 20 16.80 -5.82 -14.44
CA GLY A 20 15.44 -5.35 -14.64
C GLY A 20 14.71 -5.38 -13.31
N CYS A 21 14.55 -4.20 -12.68
CA CYS A 21 13.60 -4.06 -11.60
C CYS A 21 12.22 -4.35 -12.18
N SER A 22 11.61 -5.46 -11.77
CA SER A 22 10.20 -5.74 -12.07
C SER A 22 9.40 -4.56 -11.52
N SER A 23 8.80 -3.78 -12.40
CA SER A 23 7.90 -2.68 -12.03
C SER A 23 6.56 -3.27 -11.59
N GLY A 24 6.51 -3.89 -10.40
CA GLY A 24 5.32 -3.90 -9.60
C GLY A 24 5.07 -2.45 -9.19
N ALA A 25 3.85 -1.94 -9.41
CA ALA A 25 3.51 -0.57 -9.04
C ALA A 25 3.88 -0.33 -7.58
N GLN A 26 4.90 0.49 -7.34
CA GLN A 26 5.36 0.82 -6.00
C GLN A 26 4.36 1.80 -5.39
N LEU A 27 3.98 1.54 -4.13
CA LEU A 27 3.17 2.47 -3.36
C LEU A 27 3.90 3.81 -3.23
N SER A 28 3.17 4.91 -3.31
CA SER A 28 3.70 6.23 -2.97
C SER A 28 4.19 6.28 -1.52
N GLU A 29 5.01 7.26 -1.19
CA GLU A 29 5.47 7.42 0.21
C GLU A 29 4.31 7.60 1.18
N ALA A 30 3.28 8.34 0.80
CA ALA A 30 2.06 8.49 1.59
C ALA A 30 1.37 7.14 1.80
N ALA A 31 1.21 6.35 0.74
CA ALA A 31 0.60 5.03 0.82
C ALA A 31 1.45 4.04 1.65
N GLN A 32 2.77 4.15 1.62
CA GLN A 32 3.65 3.35 2.47
C GLN A 32 3.46 3.69 3.95
N ARG A 33 3.35 4.98 4.30
CA ARG A 33 3.02 5.40 5.67
C ARG A 33 1.63 4.90 6.07
N GLY A 34 0.65 5.06 5.20
CA GLY A 34 -0.71 4.54 5.40
C GLY A 34 -0.76 3.03 5.62
N ARG A 35 0.05 2.29 4.86
CA ARG A 35 0.19 0.84 5.05
C ARG A 35 0.72 0.49 6.44
N SER A 36 1.71 1.21 6.92
CA SER A 36 2.28 0.98 8.25
C SER A 36 1.24 1.22 9.35
N ILE A 37 0.43 2.27 9.22
CA ILE A 37 -0.68 2.56 10.14
C ILE A 37 -1.73 1.45 10.06
N TYR A 38 -2.13 1.08 8.86
CA TYR A 38 -3.13 0.04 8.64
C TYR A 38 -2.73 -1.29 9.30
N LEU A 39 -1.50 -1.74 9.08
CA LEU A 39 -0.99 -2.99 9.62
C LEU A 39 -0.79 -2.96 11.14
N SER A 40 -0.63 -1.78 11.75
CA SER A 40 -0.47 -1.68 13.21
C SER A 40 -1.78 -1.49 13.96
N VAL A 41 -2.81 -0.93 13.33
CA VAL A 41 -4.06 -0.56 14.03
C VAL A 41 -5.28 -1.30 13.47
N CYS A 42 -5.42 -1.38 12.15
CA CYS A 42 -6.68 -1.77 11.52
C CYS A 42 -6.87 -3.29 11.42
N ILE A 43 -5.79 -4.06 11.32
CA ILE A 43 -5.86 -5.52 11.12
C ILE A 43 -6.33 -6.29 12.35
N ALA A 44 -6.52 -5.64 13.47
CA ALA A 44 -7.19 -6.25 14.62
C ALA A 44 -8.62 -6.70 14.29
N CYS A 45 -9.29 -5.99 13.38
CA CYS A 45 -10.67 -6.26 12.96
C CYS A 45 -10.82 -6.45 11.46
N HIS A 46 -10.02 -5.75 10.66
CA HIS A 46 -10.01 -5.82 9.19
C HIS A 46 -9.00 -6.85 8.69
N ASN A 47 -9.20 -7.35 7.48
CA ASN A 47 -8.24 -8.26 6.87
C ASN A 47 -6.91 -7.54 6.58
N GLN A 48 -5.81 -8.26 6.64
CA GLN A 48 -4.49 -7.75 6.25
C GLN A 48 -4.46 -7.29 4.79
N ASP A 49 -5.24 -7.93 3.91
CA ASP A 49 -5.56 -7.45 2.57
C ASP A 49 -6.84 -6.61 2.65
N PRO A 50 -6.78 -5.28 2.44
CA PRO A 50 -7.96 -4.41 2.55
C PRO A 50 -9.08 -4.73 1.55
N ALA A 51 -8.81 -5.49 0.49
CA ALA A 51 -9.79 -5.91 -0.50
C ALA A 51 -10.66 -7.09 -0.02
N LEU A 52 -10.31 -7.69 1.11
CA LEU A 52 -11.01 -8.85 1.67
C LEU A 52 -11.72 -8.49 2.97
N ASP A 53 -12.81 -9.19 3.25
CA ASP A 53 -13.49 -9.09 4.54
C ASP A 53 -12.59 -9.64 5.67
N GLY A 54 -12.55 -8.93 6.78
CA GLY A 54 -11.92 -9.39 8.01
C GLY A 54 -12.88 -10.16 8.90
N ALA A 55 -12.39 -10.62 10.05
CA ALA A 55 -13.20 -11.35 11.01
C ALA A 55 -14.34 -10.49 11.61
N VAL A 56 -14.12 -9.21 11.80
CA VAL A 56 -15.08 -8.27 12.39
C VAL A 56 -15.45 -7.17 11.40
N GLY A 57 -14.47 -6.57 10.73
CA GLY A 57 -14.67 -5.46 9.80
C GLY A 57 -14.76 -5.92 8.34
N PRO A 58 -15.48 -5.17 7.48
CA PRO A 58 -15.61 -5.48 6.06
C PRO A 58 -14.34 -5.13 5.28
N ALA A 59 -14.30 -5.54 3.99
CA ALA A 59 -13.35 -5.02 3.03
C ALA A 59 -13.48 -3.50 2.90
N ILE A 60 -12.36 -2.79 2.89
CA ILE A 60 -12.30 -1.31 2.89
C ILE A 60 -11.38 -0.74 1.82
N ALA A 61 -10.87 -1.56 0.89
CA ALA A 61 -10.14 -1.06 -0.26
C ALA A 61 -10.98 -0.02 -1.03
N GLY A 62 -10.35 1.10 -1.42
CA GLY A 62 -11.03 2.18 -2.12
C GLY A 62 -11.96 3.04 -1.24
N ALA A 63 -11.91 2.91 0.08
CA ALA A 63 -12.69 3.77 0.98
C ALA A 63 -12.38 5.26 0.73
N SER A 64 -13.43 6.08 0.65
CA SER A 64 -13.26 7.53 0.42
C SER A 64 -12.62 8.21 1.65
N ARG A 65 -12.00 9.35 1.41
CA ARG A 65 -11.41 10.15 2.48
C ARG A 65 -12.46 10.55 3.53
N GLU A 66 -13.64 10.94 3.08
CA GLU A 66 -14.75 11.35 3.96
C GLU A 66 -15.21 10.19 4.84
N LEU A 67 -15.27 8.97 4.26
CA LEU A 67 -15.62 7.79 5.04
C LEU A 67 -14.56 7.49 6.10
N LEU A 68 -13.29 7.58 5.73
CA LEU A 68 -12.18 7.37 6.67
C LEU A 68 -12.23 8.39 7.81
N GLU A 69 -12.40 9.67 7.49
CA GLU A 69 -12.51 10.73 8.50
C GLU A 69 -13.68 10.45 9.46
N ALA A 70 -14.86 10.20 8.94
CA ALA A 70 -16.05 9.95 9.75
C ALA A 70 -15.91 8.68 10.62
N ARG A 71 -15.42 7.58 10.04
CA ARG A 71 -15.30 6.30 10.77
C ARG A 71 -14.13 6.27 11.73
N VAL A 72 -12.95 6.67 11.26
CA VAL A 72 -11.73 6.56 12.05
C VAL A 72 -11.70 7.57 13.18
N LEU A 73 -12.08 8.83 12.92
CA LEU A 73 -11.97 9.89 13.94
C LEU A 73 -13.19 9.98 14.85
N HIS A 74 -14.38 9.63 14.35
CA HIS A 74 -15.64 9.92 15.05
C HIS A 74 -16.54 8.70 15.25
N ALA A 75 -16.13 7.51 14.79
CA ALA A 75 -16.95 6.30 14.80
C ALA A 75 -18.32 6.48 14.11
N GLY A 76 -18.41 7.44 13.18
CA GLY A 76 -19.60 7.80 12.45
C GLY A 76 -19.55 7.41 10.97
N TYR A 77 -20.52 7.89 10.21
CA TYR A 77 -20.62 7.72 8.76
C TYR A 77 -20.94 9.05 8.09
N PRO A 78 -20.48 9.28 6.86
CA PRO A 78 -20.94 10.43 6.07
C PRO A 78 -22.45 10.36 5.83
N PRO A 79 -23.14 11.51 5.65
CA PRO A 79 -24.55 11.53 5.32
C PRO A 79 -24.87 10.67 4.08
N GLY A 80 -25.89 9.81 4.19
CA GLY A 80 -26.35 8.94 3.11
C GLY A 80 -25.51 7.69 2.86
N TYR A 81 -24.43 7.48 3.62
CA TYR A 81 -23.61 6.27 3.50
C TYR A 81 -24.36 5.05 4.06
N GLN A 82 -24.34 3.95 3.30
CA GLN A 82 -24.90 2.68 3.73
C GLN A 82 -23.80 1.77 4.30
N PRO A 83 -23.80 1.51 5.61
CA PRO A 83 -22.79 0.65 6.22
C PRO A 83 -22.81 -0.77 5.66
N LYS A 84 -21.64 -1.32 5.37
CA LYS A 84 -21.50 -2.71 4.93
C LYS A 84 -21.79 -3.73 6.04
N ARG A 85 -21.66 -3.30 7.28
CA ARG A 85 -21.94 -4.09 8.50
C ARG A 85 -22.83 -3.29 9.44
N SER A 86 -23.74 -3.96 10.11
CA SER A 86 -24.60 -3.36 11.15
C SER A 86 -23.90 -3.22 12.52
N SER A 87 -22.70 -3.80 12.66
CA SER A 87 -21.93 -3.74 13.90
C SER A 87 -21.38 -2.34 14.18
N SER A 88 -21.44 -1.92 15.43
CA SER A 88 -20.80 -0.70 15.95
C SER A 88 -19.48 -0.98 16.69
N ALA A 89 -18.85 -2.12 16.42
CA ALA A 89 -17.67 -2.59 17.15
C ALA A 89 -16.39 -1.76 16.87
N MET A 90 -16.30 -1.04 15.76
CA MET A 90 -15.13 -0.22 15.43
C MET A 90 -15.09 1.04 16.31
N PRO A 91 -14.08 1.18 17.18
CA PRO A 91 -13.92 2.39 17.98
C PRO A 91 -13.41 3.57 17.15
N ALA A 92 -13.52 4.78 17.71
CA ALA A 92 -12.87 5.96 17.15
C ALA A 92 -11.37 5.99 17.52
N PHE A 93 -10.55 6.52 16.61
CA PHE A 93 -9.11 6.73 16.79
C PHE A 93 -8.77 8.19 16.49
N PRO A 94 -9.20 9.15 17.34
CA PRO A 94 -9.01 10.59 17.08
C PRO A 94 -7.53 11.00 16.97
N GLN A 95 -6.62 10.23 17.56
CA GLN A 95 -5.18 10.43 17.45
C GLN A 95 -4.65 10.25 16.00
N LEU A 96 -5.42 9.65 15.10
CA LEU A 96 -5.04 9.45 13.70
C LEU A 96 -5.46 10.63 12.80
N ALA A 97 -5.90 11.76 13.34
CA ALA A 97 -6.37 12.90 12.55
C ALA A 97 -5.36 13.40 11.52
N GLY A 98 -4.07 13.43 11.84
CA GLY A 98 -3.01 13.82 10.92
C GLY A 98 -2.60 12.75 9.89
N GLN A 99 -3.22 11.58 9.90
CA GLN A 99 -2.80 10.40 9.13
C GLN A 99 -3.90 9.88 8.19
N ILE A 100 -5.03 10.55 8.13
CA ILE A 100 -6.17 10.15 7.27
C ILE A 100 -5.78 10.16 5.79
N ASP A 101 -5.01 11.15 5.35
CA ASP A 101 -4.57 11.24 3.96
C ASP A 101 -3.61 10.10 3.59
N ASP A 102 -2.73 9.69 4.49
CA ASP A 102 -1.83 8.56 4.29
C ASP A 102 -2.62 7.22 4.22
N LEU A 103 -3.59 7.04 5.12
CA LEU A 103 -4.49 5.87 5.06
C LEU A 103 -5.30 5.85 3.77
N HIS A 104 -5.83 6.98 3.34
CA HIS A 104 -6.57 7.09 2.09
C HIS A 104 -5.70 6.74 0.89
N ALA A 105 -4.46 7.27 0.83
CA ALA A 105 -3.51 6.93 -0.21
C ALA A 105 -3.25 5.41 -0.27
N PHE A 106 -3.02 4.77 0.88
CA PHE A 106 -2.81 3.33 0.92
C PHE A 106 -4.04 2.55 0.42
N LEU A 107 -5.23 2.84 0.92
CA LEU A 107 -6.45 2.11 0.54
C LEU A 107 -6.87 2.35 -0.92
N THR A 108 -6.39 3.43 -1.52
CA THR A 108 -6.59 3.70 -2.96
C THR A 108 -5.57 2.94 -3.81
N GLU A 109 -4.32 2.88 -3.38
CA GLU A 109 -3.21 2.34 -4.18
C GLU A 109 -2.95 0.85 -3.94
N CYS A 110 -3.28 0.32 -2.75
CA CYS A 110 -2.94 -1.06 -2.37
C CYS A 110 -3.59 -2.11 -3.28
N CYS A 111 -4.77 -1.82 -3.72
CA CYS A 111 -5.69 -2.83 -4.19
C CYS A 111 -6.35 -2.36 -5.48
N PRO A 112 -5.63 -2.39 -6.62
CA PRO A 112 -6.21 -2.01 -7.90
C PRO A 112 -7.43 -2.90 -8.19
N ALA A 113 -8.45 -2.31 -8.82
CA ALA A 113 -9.66 -3.02 -9.20
C ALA A 113 -9.30 -4.29 -9.99
N ARG A 114 -9.79 -5.43 -9.53
CA ARG A 114 -9.61 -6.74 -10.17
C ARG A 114 -10.71 -6.98 -11.18
#